data_15b481263ffbf019a972a35e6e2863ee
#
_entry.id   15b481263ffbf019a972a35e6e2863ee
#
_cell.length_a   1.000
_cell.length_b   1.000
_cell.length_c   1.000
_cell.angle_alpha   90.00
_cell.angle_beta   90.00
_cell.angle_gamma   90.00
#
_symmetry.space_group_name_H-M   'P 1'
#
loop_
_entity.id
_entity.type
_entity.pdbx_description
1 polymer ?
#
loop_
_entity_poly.entity_id
_entity_poly.type
_entity_poly.pdbx_seq_one_letter_code
_entity_poly.pdbx_strand_id
1 'polypeptide(L)'
;YYLEKKRYYPDARRQMMSEATLEEFVKQYIAAQTTPDVIFTWHGGEATVRKLDFYRRVLEMQKKYGAGRNITNCLQTNATLLTDEWCLFLKRNNWLVGVSIDGPEDFHDEYRRMADGRPSFGAVMRGIRMLQRHGVEWNALAVVNDYNADYPVEFYRFFKELGCRFIQFTPVVERMKPDDMLADVAAGGELTGFSVTPRQWGDFLIGVFDEWVKEDVGRVFVQIFDATLANWVGAMPGLCTLSSMCGHAAAMEWNGDVYACDHFVFPQYRLGNIHENTLIEMMASDRQLEFGAGKLGSLPGQCRDCRWLFACNGECPRNRFATTAEGEPGLNYLCEGYRAFFNHVAPYMDFMKGELEAGRAPANVNGMRFG
;
A
#
# COMPACT_ATOMS: atom_id res chain seq x y z
N TYR A 1 0.87 11.82 -7.66
CA TYR A 1 1.40 11.81 -6.29
C TYR A 1 2.85 11.34 -6.20
N TYR A 2 3.41 10.71 -7.23
CA TYR A 2 4.78 10.23 -7.17
C TYR A 2 5.76 11.35 -7.46
N LEU A 3 6.70 11.54 -6.52
CA LEU A 3 7.85 12.38 -6.76
C LEU A 3 8.69 11.81 -7.91
N GLU A 4 9.26 12.70 -8.72
CA GLU A 4 10.08 12.30 -9.85
C GLU A 4 11.38 11.62 -9.38
N LYS A 5 11.35 10.30 -9.21
CA LYS A 5 12.54 9.50 -8.92
C LYS A 5 13.52 9.42 -10.11
N LYS A 6 13.13 9.91 -11.27
CA LYS A 6 13.98 9.98 -12.51
C LYS A 6 15.33 10.64 -12.26
N ARG A 7 15.42 11.59 -11.33
CA ARG A 7 16.68 12.26 -10.97
C ARG A 7 17.74 11.31 -10.41
N TYR A 8 17.34 10.18 -9.80
CA TYR A 8 18.27 9.16 -9.32
C TYR A 8 18.75 8.23 -10.42
N TYR A 9 18.14 8.30 -11.61
CA TYR A 9 18.46 7.50 -12.79
C TYR A 9 18.56 8.38 -14.05
N PRO A 10 19.40 9.44 -14.06
CA PRO A 10 19.40 10.47 -15.10
C PRO A 10 19.74 9.96 -16.49
N ASP A 11 20.53 8.89 -16.59
CA ASP A 11 21.05 8.38 -17.87
C ASP A 11 20.12 7.37 -18.56
N ALA A 12 19.02 7.00 -17.95
CA ALA A 12 18.11 5.98 -18.48
C ALA A 12 17.05 6.57 -19.41
N ARG A 13 17.27 6.51 -20.71
CA ARG A 13 16.27 6.89 -21.72
C ARG A 13 15.01 6.02 -21.69
N ARG A 14 15.12 4.76 -21.26
CA ARG A 14 14.03 3.81 -21.07
C ARG A 14 14.28 2.99 -19.80
N GLN A 15 13.53 3.29 -18.76
CA GLN A 15 13.58 2.56 -17.49
C GLN A 15 12.75 1.27 -17.61
N MET A 16 13.31 0.27 -18.28
CA MET A 16 12.65 -1.02 -18.52
C MET A 16 13.58 -2.16 -18.13
N MET A 17 13.06 -3.08 -17.31
CA MET A 17 13.78 -4.29 -16.89
C MET A 17 14.18 -5.14 -18.11
N SER A 18 15.42 -5.58 -18.16
CA SER A 18 15.93 -6.51 -19.19
C SER A 18 15.43 -7.94 -18.94
N GLU A 19 15.50 -8.80 -19.97
CA GLU A 19 15.20 -10.23 -19.79
C GLU A 19 16.17 -10.90 -18.81
N ALA A 20 17.44 -10.54 -18.83
CA ALA A 20 18.43 -11.07 -17.90
C ALA A 20 18.14 -10.68 -16.46
N THR A 21 17.73 -9.43 -16.21
CA THR A 21 17.34 -8.97 -14.88
C THR A 21 16.05 -9.66 -14.41
N LEU A 22 15.07 -9.83 -15.32
CA LEU A 22 13.84 -10.54 -15.01
C LEU A 22 14.10 -12.01 -14.63
N GLU A 23 14.94 -12.71 -15.41
CA GLU A 23 15.26 -14.11 -15.15
C GLU A 23 15.97 -14.26 -13.79
N GLU A 24 16.98 -13.44 -13.52
CA GLU A 24 17.69 -13.49 -12.25
C GLU A 24 16.79 -13.15 -11.07
N PHE A 25 15.91 -12.17 -11.22
CA PHE A 25 14.91 -11.84 -10.20
C PHE A 25 13.98 -13.02 -9.90
N VAL A 26 13.34 -13.59 -10.91
CA VAL A 26 12.38 -14.69 -10.71
C VAL A 26 13.07 -15.89 -10.05
N LYS A 27 14.26 -16.26 -10.52
CA LYS A 27 15.06 -17.35 -9.97
C LYS A 27 15.40 -17.12 -8.50
N GLN A 28 16.00 -15.98 -8.17
CA GLN A 28 16.41 -15.67 -6.81
C GLN A 28 15.22 -15.48 -5.87
N TYR A 29 14.16 -14.80 -6.34
CA TYR A 29 12.99 -14.54 -5.50
C TYR A 29 12.27 -15.83 -5.09
N ILE A 30 12.11 -16.77 -6.01
CA ILE A 30 11.54 -18.09 -5.71
C ILE A 30 12.45 -18.89 -4.76
N ALA A 31 13.76 -18.87 -5.00
CA ALA A 31 14.72 -19.57 -4.17
C ALA A 31 14.80 -19.02 -2.73
N ALA A 32 14.57 -17.72 -2.57
CA ALA A 32 14.59 -17.06 -1.26
C ALA A 32 13.36 -17.33 -0.39
N GLN A 33 12.26 -17.85 -0.96
CA GLN A 33 11.04 -18.11 -0.19
C GLN A 33 11.15 -19.39 0.63
N THR A 34 10.74 -19.29 1.89
CA THR A 34 10.70 -20.43 2.84
C THR A 34 9.36 -21.15 2.85
N THR A 35 8.30 -20.51 2.34
CA THR A 35 6.94 -21.04 2.23
C THR A 35 6.66 -21.57 0.84
N PRO A 36 5.72 -22.53 0.67
CA PRO A 36 5.30 -22.96 -0.67
C PRO A 36 4.61 -21.85 -1.47
N ASP A 37 3.99 -20.89 -0.82
CA ASP A 37 3.26 -19.80 -1.46
C ASP A 37 4.22 -18.64 -1.75
N VAL A 38 4.25 -18.22 -3.02
CA VAL A 38 5.13 -17.15 -3.53
C VAL A 38 4.28 -16.11 -4.24
N ILE A 39 4.31 -14.88 -3.74
CA ILE A 39 3.52 -13.77 -4.30
C ILE A 39 4.46 -12.79 -5.00
N PHE A 40 4.26 -12.61 -6.30
CA PHE A 40 4.93 -11.58 -7.08
C PHE A 40 4.02 -10.35 -7.21
N THR A 41 4.55 -9.18 -6.88
CA THR A 41 3.84 -7.90 -7.07
C THR A 41 4.55 -7.09 -8.15
N TRP A 42 3.86 -6.87 -9.27
CA TRP A 42 4.33 -6.10 -10.40
C TRP A 42 3.79 -4.68 -10.31
N HIS A 43 4.71 -3.76 -10.15
CA HIS A 43 4.44 -2.34 -9.94
C HIS A 43 5.37 -1.50 -10.85
N GLY A 44 5.39 -0.22 -10.66
CA GLY A 44 6.27 0.72 -11.36
C GLY A 44 5.56 2.03 -11.59
N GLY A 45 5.98 2.83 -12.56
CA GLY A 45 5.22 4.01 -12.98
C GLY A 45 3.84 3.61 -13.52
N GLU A 46 3.82 2.76 -14.54
CA GLU A 46 2.64 2.06 -15.05
C GLU A 46 3.07 0.69 -15.59
N ALA A 47 2.66 -0.37 -14.91
CA ALA A 47 3.11 -1.73 -15.20
C ALA A 47 2.68 -2.21 -16.59
N THR A 48 1.50 -1.82 -17.08
CA THR A 48 0.95 -2.25 -18.37
C THR A 48 1.69 -1.67 -19.59
N VAL A 49 2.55 -0.66 -19.40
CA VAL A 49 3.45 -0.15 -20.46
C VAL A 49 4.41 -1.24 -20.97
N ARG A 50 4.75 -2.23 -20.14
CA ARG A 50 5.60 -3.37 -20.51
C ARG A 50 4.99 -4.32 -21.53
N LYS A 51 3.71 -4.19 -21.86
CA LYS A 51 2.94 -5.06 -22.76
C LYS A 51 2.91 -6.53 -22.32
N LEU A 52 2.01 -7.30 -22.89
CA LEU A 52 1.74 -8.70 -22.50
C LEU A 52 2.93 -9.64 -22.72
N ASP A 53 3.76 -9.41 -23.72
CA ASP A 53 4.90 -10.30 -24.00
C ASP A 53 5.87 -10.39 -22.82
N PHE A 54 6.09 -9.28 -22.11
CA PHE A 54 6.88 -9.31 -20.89
C PHE A 54 6.26 -10.24 -19.85
N TYR A 55 4.97 -10.17 -19.62
CA TYR A 55 4.27 -10.98 -18.61
C TYR A 55 4.12 -12.44 -19.02
N ARG A 56 4.09 -12.74 -20.34
CA ARG A 56 4.21 -14.12 -20.84
C ARG A 56 5.58 -14.69 -20.48
N ARG A 57 6.66 -13.91 -20.64
CA ARG A 57 8.01 -14.30 -20.20
C ARG A 57 8.11 -14.49 -18.70
N VAL A 58 7.46 -13.64 -17.89
CA VAL A 58 7.35 -13.84 -16.44
C VAL A 58 6.81 -15.24 -16.13
N LEU A 59 5.70 -15.62 -16.72
CA LEU A 59 5.09 -16.94 -16.50
C LEU A 59 5.98 -18.11 -16.95
N GLU A 60 6.69 -17.96 -18.07
CA GLU A 60 7.67 -18.96 -18.54
C GLU A 60 8.80 -19.16 -17.52
N MET A 61 9.35 -18.06 -16.98
CA MET A 61 10.40 -18.13 -15.96
C MET A 61 9.90 -18.67 -14.63
N GLN A 62 8.70 -18.26 -14.20
CA GLN A 62 8.06 -18.81 -13.01
C GLN A 62 7.82 -20.30 -13.14
N LYS A 63 7.39 -20.79 -14.32
CA LYS A 63 7.25 -22.22 -14.59
C LYS A 63 8.62 -22.94 -14.56
N LYS A 64 9.67 -22.31 -15.08
CA LYS A 64 11.03 -22.87 -15.10
C LYS A 64 11.61 -23.06 -13.71
N TYR A 65 11.43 -22.08 -12.83
CA TYR A 65 12.10 -22.04 -11.52
C TYR A 65 11.17 -22.38 -10.35
N GLY A 66 9.85 -22.39 -10.54
CA GLY A 66 8.85 -22.51 -9.48
C GLY A 66 8.29 -23.89 -9.25
N ALA A 67 8.99 -24.98 -9.62
CA ALA A 67 8.52 -26.34 -9.40
C ALA A 67 8.17 -26.58 -7.92
N GLY A 68 6.92 -27.01 -7.65
CA GLY A 68 6.43 -27.26 -6.29
C GLY A 68 6.04 -26.03 -5.48
N ARG A 69 5.97 -24.84 -6.11
CA ARG A 69 5.50 -23.59 -5.50
C ARG A 69 4.11 -23.21 -5.99
N ASN A 70 3.32 -22.60 -5.11
CA ASN A 70 2.06 -21.94 -5.45
C ASN A 70 2.37 -20.47 -5.77
N ILE A 71 2.41 -20.13 -7.06
CA ILE A 71 2.78 -18.77 -7.48
C ILE A 71 1.53 -17.95 -7.75
N THR A 72 1.41 -16.82 -7.08
CA THR A 72 0.37 -15.80 -7.29
C THR A 72 1.02 -14.54 -7.83
N ASN A 73 0.37 -13.92 -8.81
CA ASN A 73 0.81 -12.65 -9.38
C ASN A 73 -0.21 -11.55 -9.09
N CYS A 74 0.29 -10.41 -8.60
CA CYS A 74 -0.47 -9.18 -8.41
C CYS A 74 0.05 -8.11 -9.37
N LEU A 75 -0.83 -7.41 -10.06
CA LEU A 75 -0.50 -6.32 -10.98
C LEU A 75 -1.12 -5.03 -10.48
N GLN A 76 -0.29 -4.02 -10.21
CA GLN A 76 -0.79 -2.68 -9.91
C GLN A 76 -0.79 -1.80 -11.15
N THR A 77 -1.93 -1.20 -11.46
CA THR A 77 -2.12 -0.39 -12.67
C THR A 77 -3.12 0.74 -12.47
N ASN A 78 -2.98 1.80 -13.28
CA ASN A 78 -4.03 2.81 -13.43
C ASN A 78 -5.16 2.35 -14.38
N ALA A 79 -5.12 1.13 -14.89
CA ALA A 79 -6.10 0.49 -15.76
C ALA A 79 -6.36 1.17 -17.12
N THR A 80 -5.72 2.29 -17.44
CA THR A 80 -6.01 3.06 -18.67
C THR A 80 -5.61 2.35 -19.95
N LEU A 81 -4.66 1.43 -19.89
CA LEU A 81 -4.11 0.66 -21.02
C LEU A 81 -4.66 -0.77 -21.11
N LEU A 82 -5.58 -1.16 -20.23
CA LEU A 82 -6.19 -2.49 -20.29
C LEU A 82 -7.01 -2.66 -21.58
N THR A 83 -6.93 -3.87 -22.12
CA THR A 83 -7.68 -4.32 -23.31
C THR A 83 -8.33 -5.67 -23.00
N ASP A 84 -9.20 -6.14 -23.89
CA ASP A 84 -9.77 -7.51 -23.78
C ASP A 84 -8.67 -8.59 -23.73
N GLU A 85 -7.59 -8.44 -24.52
CA GLU A 85 -6.45 -9.36 -24.50
C GLU A 85 -5.77 -9.38 -23.13
N TRP A 86 -5.58 -8.22 -22.50
CA TRP A 86 -5.07 -8.11 -21.13
C TRP A 86 -5.97 -8.82 -20.14
N CYS A 87 -7.26 -8.57 -20.19
CA CYS A 87 -8.21 -9.17 -19.24
C CYS A 87 -8.30 -10.70 -19.40
N LEU A 88 -8.27 -11.20 -20.64
CA LEU A 88 -8.19 -12.64 -20.92
C LEU A 88 -6.91 -13.28 -20.37
N PHE A 89 -5.76 -12.60 -20.53
CA PHE A 89 -4.49 -13.05 -19.97
C PHE A 89 -4.53 -13.12 -18.45
N LEU A 90 -4.96 -12.03 -17.81
CA LEU A 90 -5.05 -11.92 -16.35
C LEU A 90 -6.00 -12.98 -15.77
N LYS A 91 -7.18 -13.17 -16.37
CA LYS A 91 -8.16 -14.17 -15.93
C LYS A 91 -7.64 -15.60 -16.07
N ARG A 92 -7.06 -15.95 -17.22
CA ARG A 92 -6.53 -17.31 -17.48
C ARG A 92 -5.41 -17.71 -16.51
N ASN A 93 -4.66 -16.75 -16.02
CA ASN A 93 -3.51 -16.96 -15.15
C ASN A 93 -3.79 -16.59 -13.68
N ASN A 94 -5.05 -16.33 -13.29
CA ASN A 94 -5.49 -16.01 -11.94
C ASN A 94 -4.71 -14.85 -11.30
N TRP A 95 -4.49 -13.76 -12.05
CA TRP A 95 -3.84 -12.57 -11.54
C TRP A 95 -4.83 -11.72 -10.74
N LEU A 96 -4.34 -11.17 -9.61
CA LEU A 96 -5.04 -10.12 -8.88
C LEU A 96 -4.62 -8.75 -9.42
N VAL A 97 -5.60 -7.87 -9.67
CA VAL A 97 -5.32 -6.54 -10.22
C VAL A 97 -5.66 -5.46 -9.20
N GLY A 98 -4.65 -4.72 -8.75
CA GLY A 98 -4.83 -3.50 -7.97
C GLY A 98 -5.05 -2.30 -8.90
N VAL A 99 -6.22 -1.70 -8.85
CA VAL A 99 -6.56 -0.55 -9.69
C VAL A 99 -6.45 0.74 -8.90
N SER A 100 -5.65 1.67 -9.43
CA SER A 100 -5.53 3.01 -8.86
C SER A 100 -6.73 3.87 -9.25
N ILE A 101 -7.62 4.15 -8.28
CA ILE A 101 -8.80 5.01 -8.47
C ILE A 101 -9.15 5.73 -7.17
N ASP A 102 -9.34 7.04 -7.22
CA ASP A 102 -9.49 7.90 -6.05
C ASP A 102 -10.93 8.41 -5.87
N GLY A 103 -11.93 7.49 -5.99
CA GLY A 103 -13.34 7.81 -5.78
C GLY A 103 -14.08 8.26 -7.05
N PRO A 104 -15.17 9.04 -6.92
CA PRO A 104 -15.94 9.62 -8.01
C PRO A 104 -15.10 10.46 -8.97
N GLU A 105 -15.67 10.80 -10.13
CA GLU A 105 -15.00 11.51 -11.22
C GLU A 105 -14.30 12.79 -10.75
N ASP A 106 -15.01 13.64 -10.02
CA ASP A 106 -14.49 14.92 -9.54
C ASP A 106 -13.31 14.72 -8.57
N PHE A 107 -13.38 13.71 -7.70
CA PHE A 107 -12.30 13.39 -6.74
C PHE A 107 -11.07 12.81 -7.45
N HIS A 108 -11.33 11.91 -8.39
CA HIS A 108 -10.25 11.26 -9.12
C HIS A 108 -9.51 12.26 -10.02
N ASP A 109 -10.24 13.01 -10.82
CA ASP A 109 -9.67 13.90 -11.83
C ASP A 109 -9.10 15.21 -11.25
N GLU A 110 -9.27 15.49 -9.95
CA GLU A 110 -8.56 16.60 -9.30
C GLU A 110 -7.04 16.43 -9.43
N TYR A 111 -6.54 15.25 -9.09
CA TYR A 111 -5.09 14.99 -9.08
C TYR A 111 -4.63 13.91 -10.06
N ARG A 112 -5.48 12.97 -10.45
CA ARG A 112 -5.12 11.90 -11.39
C ARG A 112 -5.48 12.30 -12.81
N ARG A 113 -4.49 12.79 -13.54
CA ARG A 113 -4.63 13.23 -14.91
C ARG A 113 -3.74 12.44 -15.86
N MET A 114 -4.11 12.39 -17.12
CA MET A 114 -3.25 11.88 -18.20
C MET A 114 -2.01 12.76 -18.34
N ALA A 115 -0.96 12.24 -18.98
CA ALA A 115 0.29 12.97 -19.17
C ALA A 115 0.13 14.29 -19.95
N ASP A 116 -0.94 14.43 -20.73
CA ASP A 116 -1.31 15.64 -21.46
C ASP A 116 -2.27 16.56 -20.68
N GLY A 117 -2.52 16.27 -19.39
CA GLY A 117 -3.37 17.06 -18.49
C GLY A 117 -4.87 16.75 -18.57
N ARG A 118 -5.32 15.91 -19.50
CA ARG A 118 -6.74 15.54 -19.63
C ARG A 118 -7.21 14.68 -18.43
N PRO A 119 -8.51 14.70 -18.09
CA PRO A 119 -9.13 13.80 -17.13
C PRO A 119 -8.82 12.33 -17.44
N SER A 120 -8.57 11.52 -16.39
CA SER A 120 -8.27 10.09 -16.58
C SER A 120 -9.39 9.15 -16.14
N PHE A 121 -10.35 9.61 -15.34
CA PHE A 121 -11.43 8.81 -14.76
C PHE A 121 -12.16 7.93 -15.79
N GLY A 122 -12.60 8.53 -16.88
CA GLY A 122 -13.31 7.78 -17.94
C GLY A 122 -12.49 6.63 -18.54
N ALA A 123 -11.15 6.79 -18.64
CA ALA A 123 -10.25 5.73 -19.10
C ALA A 123 -10.10 4.62 -18.07
N VAL A 124 -9.93 4.99 -16.79
CA VAL A 124 -9.86 4.04 -15.67
C VAL A 124 -11.14 3.22 -15.56
N MET A 125 -12.30 3.87 -15.61
CA MET A 125 -13.61 3.22 -15.56
C MET A 125 -13.84 2.24 -16.73
N ARG A 126 -13.34 2.55 -17.94
CA ARG A 126 -13.36 1.58 -19.04
C ARG A 126 -12.54 0.32 -18.69
N GLY A 127 -11.35 0.51 -18.12
CA GLY A 127 -10.51 -0.59 -17.66
C GLY A 127 -11.19 -1.46 -16.59
N ILE A 128 -11.78 -0.84 -15.58
CA ILE A 128 -12.52 -1.55 -14.51
C ILE A 128 -13.69 -2.35 -15.10
N ARG A 129 -14.50 -1.76 -15.98
CA ARG A 129 -15.61 -2.47 -16.64
C ARG A 129 -15.12 -3.65 -17.47
N MET A 130 -13.95 -3.56 -18.10
CA MET A 130 -13.35 -4.70 -18.80
C MET A 130 -12.94 -5.81 -17.82
N LEU A 131 -12.28 -5.47 -16.71
CA LEU A 131 -11.94 -6.46 -15.66
C LEU A 131 -13.20 -7.16 -15.16
N GLN A 132 -14.26 -6.43 -14.84
CA GLN A 132 -15.55 -6.97 -14.39
C GLN A 132 -16.19 -7.87 -15.44
N ARG A 133 -16.24 -7.44 -16.70
CA ARG A 133 -16.82 -8.22 -17.81
C ARG A 133 -16.10 -9.57 -18.02
N HIS A 134 -14.79 -9.59 -17.84
CA HIS A 134 -13.97 -10.81 -17.96
C HIS A 134 -13.86 -11.60 -16.66
N GLY A 135 -14.46 -11.13 -15.56
CA GLY A 135 -14.42 -11.79 -14.25
C GLY A 135 -12.99 -11.85 -13.67
N VAL A 136 -12.16 -10.85 -13.96
CA VAL A 136 -10.82 -10.72 -13.36
C VAL A 136 -10.97 -10.22 -11.93
N GLU A 137 -10.28 -10.87 -10.98
CA GLU A 137 -10.24 -10.41 -9.59
C GLU A 137 -9.49 -9.09 -9.48
N TRP A 138 -10.10 -8.11 -8.83
CA TRP A 138 -9.50 -6.79 -8.66
C TRP A 138 -9.85 -6.15 -7.33
N ASN A 139 -8.99 -5.26 -6.88
CA ASN A 139 -9.17 -4.41 -5.72
C ASN A 139 -8.91 -2.93 -6.07
N ALA A 140 -9.46 -2.02 -5.28
CA ALA A 140 -9.21 -0.60 -5.43
C ALA A 140 -8.07 -0.15 -4.50
N LEU A 141 -7.13 0.62 -5.07
CA LEU A 141 -6.12 1.36 -4.32
C LEU A 141 -6.42 2.84 -4.48
N ALA A 142 -6.89 3.45 -3.41
CA ALA A 142 -7.36 4.83 -3.41
C ALA A 142 -6.49 5.71 -2.53
N VAL A 143 -6.05 6.83 -3.09
CA VAL A 143 -5.31 7.85 -2.36
C VAL A 143 -6.30 8.83 -1.73
N VAL A 144 -6.14 9.04 -0.43
CA VAL A 144 -6.88 10.06 0.32
C VAL A 144 -6.01 11.31 0.39
N ASN A 145 -6.52 12.41 -0.13
CA ASN A 145 -5.86 13.71 -0.26
C ASN A 145 -6.69 14.82 0.40
N ASP A 146 -6.19 16.06 0.36
CA ASP A 146 -6.84 17.22 0.96
C ASP A 146 -8.27 17.48 0.44
N TYR A 147 -8.55 17.13 -0.82
CA TYR A 147 -9.84 17.38 -1.46
C TYR A 147 -10.89 16.29 -1.13
N ASN A 148 -10.54 15.00 -1.30
CA ASN A 148 -11.49 13.92 -1.13
C ASN A 148 -11.67 13.47 0.33
N ALA A 149 -10.74 13.83 1.22
CA ALA A 149 -10.80 13.47 2.64
C ALA A 149 -12.04 14.01 3.38
N ASP A 150 -12.61 15.11 2.90
CA ASP A 150 -13.78 15.75 3.51
C ASP A 150 -15.11 15.06 3.13
N TYR A 151 -15.06 14.04 2.25
CA TYR A 151 -16.25 13.34 1.73
C TYR A 151 -16.20 11.80 1.95
N PRO A 152 -15.96 11.32 3.19
CA PRO A 152 -15.71 9.89 3.45
C PRO A 152 -16.84 8.97 3.03
N VAL A 153 -18.10 9.39 3.26
CA VAL A 153 -19.28 8.56 2.96
C VAL A 153 -19.51 8.45 1.46
N GLU A 154 -19.40 9.54 0.72
CA GLU A 154 -19.52 9.56 -0.73
C GLU A 154 -18.41 8.73 -1.39
N PHE A 155 -17.19 8.91 -0.89
CA PHE A 155 -16.01 8.16 -1.33
C PHE A 155 -16.20 6.66 -1.16
N TYR A 156 -16.65 6.22 0.02
CA TYR A 156 -16.87 4.80 0.30
C TYR A 156 -18.01 4.19 -0.50
N ARG A 157 -19.16 4.90 -0.59
CA ARG A 157 -20.34 4.45 -1.34
C ARG A 157 -20.05 4.26 -2.81
N PHE A 158 -19.22 5.12 -3.41
CA PHE A 158 -18.78 4.95 -4.79
C PHE A 158 -18.17 3.56 -5.03
N PHE A 159 -17.30 3.08 -4.15
CA PHE A 159 -16.70 1.75 -4.31
C PHE A 159 -17.72 0.62 -4.11
N LYS A 160 -18.67 0.77 -3.19
CA LYS A 160 -19.77 -0.20 -3.02
C LYS A 160 -20.63 -0.30 -4.29
N GLU A 161 -21.05 0.82 -4.84
CA GLU A 161 -21.86 0.92 -6.07
C GLU A 161 -21.10 0.37 -7.28
N LEU A 162 -19.78 0.57 -7.32
CA LEU A 162 -18.90 -0.01 -8.34
C LEU A 162 -18.75 -1.54 -8.19
N GLY A 163 -19.23 -2.13 -7.09
CA GLY A 163 -19.09 -3.56 -6.81
C GLY A 163 -17.69 -3.96 -6.33
N CYS A 164 -16.88 -3.00 -5.87
CA CYS A 164 -15.56 -3.27 -5.31
C CYS A 164 -15.69 -3.83 -3.89
N ARG A 165 -15.10 -5.00 -3.65
CA ARG A 165 -15.17 -5.66 -2.34
C ARG A 165 -13.89 -5.50 -1.50
N PHE A 166 -12.78 -5.12 -2.10
CA PHE A 166 -11.49 -4.98 -1.44
C PHE A 166 -10.94 -3.58 -1.71
N ILE A 167 -10.82 -2.77 -0.66
CA ILE A 167 -10.46 -1.35 -0.77
C ILE A 167 -9.26 -1.08 0.13
N GLN A 168 -8.24 -0.45 -0.44
CA GLN A 168 -7.10 0.07 0.29
C GLN A 168 -7.11 1.59 0.22
N PHE A 169 -7.14 2.24 1.37
CA PHE A 169 -6.96 3.68 1.51
C PHE A 169 -5.52 4.01 1.90
N THR A 170 -4.93 4.94 1.20
CA THR A 170 -3.56 5.41 1.47
C THR A 170 -3.59 6.93 1.63
N PRO A 171 -3.26 7.47 2.81
CA PRO A 171 -3.17 8.92 2.98
C PRO A 171 -1.98 9.44 2.19
N VAL A 172 -2.16 10.51 1.42
CA VAL A 172 -1.03 11.18 0.81
C VAL A 172 -0.44 12.21 1.77
N VAL A 173 0.83 12.03 2.07
CA VAL A 173 1.64 12.97 2.86
C VAL A 173 2.96 13.15 2.11
N GLU A 174 3.09 14.24 1.37
CA GLU A 174 4.24 14.50 0.52
C GLU A 174 4.91 15.82 0.89
N ARG A 175 6.24 15.79 1.06
CA ARG A 175 7.04 16.97 1.31
C ARG A 175 7.40 17.68 0.01
N MET A 176 7.45 19.01 0.05
CA MET A 176 7.82 19.83 -1.11
C MET A 176 9.24 19.53 -1.62
N LYS A 177 10.15 19.13 -0.73
CA LYS A 177 11.54 18.76 -1.06
C LYS A 177 11.82 17.34 -0.59
N PRO A 178 11.73 16.35 -1.49
CA PRO A 178 11.92 14.94 -1.11
C PRO A 178 13.30 14.60 -0.54
N ASP A 179 14.33 15.35 -0.91
CA ASP A 179 15.69 15.16 -0.38
C ASP A 179 15.78 15.50 1.11
N ASP A 180 14.90 16.40 1.59
CA ASP A 180 14.79 16.73 3.00
C ASP A 180 14.13 15.62 3.83
N MET A 181 13.53 14.62 3.18
CA MET A 181 12.96 13.46 3.89
C MET A 181 14.01 12.61 4.60
N LEU A 182 15.29 12.87 4.33
CA LEU A 182 16.43 12.08 4.80
C LEU A 182 17.43 12.90 5.60
N ALA A 183 17.39 14.22 5.45
CA ALA A 183 18.15 15.15 6.26
C ALA A 183 17.22 15.66 7.38
N ASP A 184 17.41 15.17 8.57
CA ASP A 184 16.71 15.55 9.79
C ASP A 184 15.18 15.31 9.82
N VAL A 185 14.80 14.27 10.52
CA VAL A 185 13.44 14.05 11.02
C VAL A 185 12.94 15.27 11.82
N ALA A 186 13.86 16.11 12.32
CA ALA A 186 13.59 17.30 13.12
C ALA A 186 13.24 18.57 12.31
N ALA A 187 13.56 18.65 11.03
CA ALA A 187 13.22 19.81 10.21
C ALA A 187 11.86 19.59 9.54
N GLY A 188 10.80 20.08 10.13
CA GLY A 188 9.47 20.14 9.55
C GLY A 188 9.53 20.71 8.12
N GLY A 189 9.52 19.84 7.10
CA GLY A 189 9.46 20.26 5.70
C GLY A 189 8.05 20.72 5.36
N GLU A 190 7.95 21.71 4.49
CA GLU A 190 6.68 22.19 3.95
C GLU A 190 6.01 21.06 3.15
N LEU A 191 4.73 20.79 3.44
CA LEU A 191 3.96 19.76 2.73
C LEU A 191 3.37 20.33 1.44
N THR A 192 3.15 19.44 0.48
CA THR A 192 2.38 19.77 -0.73
C THR A 192 0.94 20.12 -0.37
N GLY A 193 0.33 21.01 -1.16
CA GLY A 193 -1.05 21.43 -0.94
C GLY A 193 -2.08 20.29 -1.04
N PHE A 194 -1.73 19.17 -1.67
CA PHE A 194 -2.60 18.00 -1.78
C PHE A 194 -2.43 16.98 -0.63
N SER A 195 -1.53 17.24 0.32
CA SER A 195 -1.34 16.36 1.48
C SER A 195 -2.52 16.46 2.44
N VAL A 196 -3.02 15.30 2.87
CA VAL A 196 -4.09 15.23 3.87
C VAL A 196 -3.60 15.70 5.24
N THR A 197 -4.41 16.46 5.97
CA THR A 197 -4.10 16.85 7.34
C THR A 197 -4.37 15.69 8.32
N PRO A 198 -3.76 15.69 9.51
CA PRO A 198 -4.03 14.69 10.56
C PRO A 198 -5.52 14.58 10.90
N ARG A 199 -6.21 15.70 11.02
CA ARG A 199 -7.64 15.76 11.32
C ARG A 199 -8.48 15.17 10.17
N GLN A 200 -8.24 15.61 8.93
CA GLN A 200 -8.94 15.06 7.75
C GLN A 200 -8.79 13.56 7.66
N TRP A 201 -7.58 13.03 7.89
CA TRP A 201 -7.35 11.58 7.87
C TRP A 201 -8.16 10.85 8.95
N GLY A 202 -8.19 11.38 10.18
CA GLY A 202 -8.99 10.81 11.28
C GLY A 202 -10.48 10.85 10.98
N ASP A 203 -11.00 12.00 10.58
CA ASP A 203 -12.41 12.21 10.25
C ASP A 203 -12.83 11.34 9.06
N PHE A 204 -11.96 11.18 8.05
CA PHE A 204 -12.18 10.29 6.92
C PHE A 204 -12.32 8.84 7.36
N LEU A 205 -11.38 8.33 8.13
CA LEU A 205 -11.42 6.95 8.61
C LEU A 205 -12.66 6.67 9.46
N ILE A 206 -13.02 7.59 10.35
CA ILE A 206 -14.22 7.50 11.19
C ILE A 206 -15.49 7.50 10.32
N GLY A 207 -15.60 8.42 9.38
CA GLY A 207 -16.78 8.51 8.52
C GLY A 207 -16.98 7.29 7.63
N VAL A 208 -15.88 6.73 7.09
CA VAL A 208 -15.94 5.47 6.33
C VAL A 208 -16.29 4.30 7.26
N PHE A 209 -15.69 4.24 8.44
CA PHE A 209 -15.95 3.17 9.41
C PHE A 209 -17.42 3.14 9.86
N ASP A 210 -17.98 4.30 10.17
CA ASP A 210 -19.38 4.43 10.58
C ASP A 210 -20.37 3.99 9.48
N GLU A 211 -20.00 4.15 8.22
CA GLU A 211 -20.80 3.65 7.10
C GLU A 211 -20.61 2.13 6.93
N TRP A 212 -19.36 1.66 7.00
CA TRP A 212 -19.00 0.27 6.82
C TRP A 212 -19.56 -0.65 7.91
N VAL A 213 -19.53 -0.23 9.18
CA VAL A 213 -19.97 -1.04 10.31
C VAL A 213 -21.49 -1.25 10.36
N LYS A 214 -22.27 -0.50 9.58
CA LYS A 214 -23.74 -0.66 9.53
C LYS A 214 -24.15 -2.02 8.97
N GLU A 215 -23.49 -2.50 7.90
CA GLU A 215 -23.91 -3.71 7.20
C GLU A 215 -22.81 -4.43 6.40
N ASP A 216 -21.59 -3.86 6.30
CA ASP A 216 -20.60 -4.30 5.33
C ASP A 216 -19.49 -5.16 5.93
N VAL A 217 -19.42 -5.31 7.26
CA VAL A 217 -18.44 -6.20 7.92
C VAL A 217 -18.63 -7.63 7.41
N GLY A 218 -17.55 -8.23 6.89
CA GLY A 218 -17.57 -9.55 6.25
C GLY A 218 -18.08 -9.57 4.80
N ARG A 219 -18.44 -8.41 4.22
CA ARG A 219 -18.90 -8.26 2.83
C ARG A 219 -17.96 -7.39 2.00
N VAL A 220 -17.56 -6.26 2.55
CA VAL A 220 -16.57 -5.34 1.98
C VAL A 220 -15.39 -5.29 2.92
N PHE A 221 -14.20 -5.48 2.38
CA PHE A 221 -12.95 -5.53 3.11
C PHE A 221 -12.21 -4.21 2.91
N VAL A 222 -12.09 -3.44 3.99
CA VAL A 222 -11.29 -2.22 4.02
C VAL A 222 -10.00 -2.54 4.73
N GLN A 223 -8.89 -2.57 4.00
CA GLN A 223 -7.61 -3.11 4.46
C GLN A 223 -7.17 -2.56 5.83
N ILE A 224 -7.33 -1.25 6.07
CA ILE A 224 -6.92 -0.64 7.34
C ILE A 224 -7.82 -1.08 8.51
N PHE A 225 -9.09 -1.36 8.28
CA PHE A 225 -10.00 -1.84 9.32
C PHE A 225 -9.72 -3.30 9.67
N ASP A 226 -9.47 -4.14 8.65
CA ASP A 226 -9.08 -5.54 8.84
C ASP A 226 -7.73 -5.63 9.55
N ALA A 227 -6.76 -4.80 9.17
CA ALA A 227 -5.46 -4.72 9.83
C ALA A 227 -5.57 -4.23 11.29
N THR A 228 -6.47 -3.29 11.55
CA THR A 228 -6.77 -2.83 12.90
C THR A 228 -7.33 -3.97 13.76
N LEU A 229 -8.33 -4.69 13.26
CA LEU A 229 -8.90 -5.84 13.97
C LEU A 229 -7.86 -6.95 14.19
N ALA A 230 -6.99 -7.21 13.20
CA ALA A 230 -5.90 -8.17 13.35
C ALA A 230 -4.98 -7.81 14.52
N ASN A 231 -4.58 -6.55 14.65
CA ASN A 231 -3.81 -6.08 15.81
C ASN A 231 -4.59 -6.21 17.14
N TRP A 232 -5.90 -5.98 17.14
CA TRP A 232 -6.74 -6.16 18.34
C TRP A 232 -6.77 -7.59 18.84
N VAL A 233 -6.72 -8.57 17.94
CA VAL A 233 -6.69 -10.00 18.29
C VAL A 233 -5.25 -10.56 18.40
N GLY A 234 -4.23 -9.73 18.27
CA GLY A 234 -2.82 -10.14 18.35
C GLY A 234 -2.32 -10.93 17.13
N ALA A 235 -3.02 -10.81 15.97
CA ALA A 235 -2.62 -11.41 14.72
C ALA A 235 -1.74 -10.45 13.88
N MET A 236 -1.07 -10.97 12.85
CA MET A 236 -0.32 -10.13 11.92
C MET A 236 -1.28 -9.27 11.09
N PRO A 237 -1.10 -7.94 11.05
CA PRO A 237 -2.08 -7.04 10.44
C PRO A 237 -2.16 -7.12 8.90
N GLY A 238 -1.18 -7.74 8.24
CA GLY A 238 -1.13 -7.78 6.77
C GLY A 238 -0.92 -6.41 6.10
N LEU A 239 -0.76 -5.35 6.88
CA LEU A 239 -0.49 -3.99 6.46
C LEU A 239 0.78 -3.49 7.17
N CYS A 240 1.84 -3.22 6.39
CA CYS A 240 3.16 -2.88 6.95
C CYS A 240 3.14 -1.60 7.80
N THR A 241 2.28 -0.63 7.50
CA THR A 241 2.15 0.60 8.27
C THR A 241 1.70 0.35 9.70
N LEU A 242 0.85 -0.64 9.93
CA LEU A 242 0.37 -1.05 11.26
C LEU A 242 1.14 -2.24 11.87
N SER A 243 2.18 -2.75 11.19
CA SER A 243 3.06 -3.80 11.72
C SER A 243 4.12 -3.22 12.66
N SER A 244 4.61 -4.04 13.58
CA SER A 244 5.69 -3.64 14.51
C SER A 244 7.06 -3.51 13.85
N MET A 245 7.28 -4.14 12.69
CA MET A 245 8.53 -4.11 11.94
C MET A 245 8.32 -3.67 10.50
N CYS A 246 9.33 -3.04 9.93
CA CYS A 246 9.47 -2.76 8.49
C CYS A 246 10.37 -3.80 7.81
N GLY A 247 10.65 -3.60 6.52
CA GLY A 247 11.69 -4.32 5.80
C GLY A 247 11.29 -5.68 5.24
N HIS A 248 10.02 -6.07 5.33
CA HIS A 248 9.54 -7.32 4.71
C HIS A 248 9.20 -7.18 3.22
N ALA A 249 8.96 -5.96 2.75
CA ALA A 249 8.60 -5.64 1.37
C ALA A 249 9.67 -4.76 0.74
N ALA A 250 10.78 -5.36 0.30
CA ALA A 250 11.80 -4.69 -0.49
C ALA A 250 11.24 -4.29 -1.87
N ALA A 251 11.82 -3.26 -2.45
CA ALA A 251 11.52 -2.86 -3.83
C ALA A 251 12.73 -3.10 -4.72
N MET A 252 12.50 -3.68 -5.90
CA MET A 252 13.54 -3.81 -6.91
C MET A 252 13.21 -2.94 -8.11
N GLU A 253 14.17 -2.12 -8.52
CA GLU A 253 14.06 -1.29 -9.70
C GLU A 253 14.42 -2.06 -10.97
N TRP A 254 14.10 -1.49 -12.11
CA TRP A 254 14.26 -2.07 -13.45
C TRP A 254 15.69 -2.51 -13.80
N ASN A 255 16.71 -1.90 -13.18
CA ASN A 255 18.12 -2.18 -13.38
C ASN A 255 18.68 -3.26 -12.42
N GLY A 256 17.84 -3.81 -11.55
CA GLY A 256 18.23 -4.81 -10.57
C GLY A 256 18.66 -4.26 -9.21
N ASP A 257 18.65 -2.94 -9.00
CA ASP A 257 18.89 -2.35 -7.69
C ASP A 257 17.75 -2.68 -6.72
N VAL A 258 18.12 -3.14 -5.54
CA VAL A 258 17.20 -3.52 -4.47
C VAL A 258 17.28 -2.50 -3.33
N TYR A 259 16.12 -2.06 -2.88
CA TYR A 259 15.95 -1.07 -1.81
C TYR A 259 15.18 -1.66 -0.63
N ALA A 260 15.44 -1.12 0.56
CA ALA A 260 14.86 -1.59 1.82
C ALA A 260 13.31 -1.60 1.83
N CYS A 261 12.68 -0.68 1.11
CA CYS A 261 11.22 -0.53 1.02
C CYS A 261 10.87 0.31 -0.23
N ASP A 262 9.67 0.13 -0.79
CA ASP A 262 9.15 0.90 -1.93
C ASP A 262 8.96 2.39 -1.62
N HIS A 263 8.69 2.75 -0.37
CA HIS A 263 8.65 4.14 0.09
C HIS A 263 10.04 4.77 0.23
N PHE A 264 11.11 3.96 0.35
CA PHE A 264 12.47 4.38 0.59
C PHE A 264 13.41 4.04 -0.57
N VAL A 265 12.95 4.24 -1.81
CA VAL A 265 13.78 4.10 -3.01
C VAL A 265 14.67 5.33 -3.17
N PHE A 266 15.68 5.41 -2.29
CA PHE A 266 16.70 6.47 -2.27
C PHE A 266 18.09 5.84 -2.12
N PRO A 267 19.17 6.47 -2.63
CA PRO A 267 20.51 5.88 -2.65
C PRO A 267 20.98 5.30 -1.31
N GLN A 268 20.67 5.98 -0.19
CA GLN A 268 21.05 5.54 1.15
C GLN A 268 20.27 4.33 1.67
N TYR A 269 19.18 3.94 1.03
CA TYR A 269 18.41 2.73 1.35
C TYR A 269 18.59 1.62 0.32
N ARG A 270 19.53 1.79 -0.61
CA ARG A 270 19.91 0.75 -1.55
C ARG A 270 20.66 -0.37 -0.81
N LEU A 271 20.18 -1.60 -0.91
CA LEU A 271 20.78 -2.79 -0.30
C LEU A 271 21.88 -3.40 -1.17
N GLY A 272 21.70 -3.35 -2.47
CA GLY A 272 22.62 -3.92 -3.45
C GLY A 272 22.00 -4.01 -4.84
N ASN A 273 22.60 -4.85 -5.70
CA ASN A 273 22.08 -5.15 -7.03
C ASN A 273 21.99 -6.67 -7.22
N ILE A 274 20.89 -7.14 -7.82
CA ILE A 274 20.60 -8.57 -7.99
C ILE A 274 21.63 -9.32 -8.85
N HIS A 275 22.41 -8.61 -9.66
CA HIS A 275 23.51 -9.18 -10.46
C HIS A 275 24.83 -9.30 -9.70
N GLU A 276 24.92 -8.66 -8.52
CA GLU A 276 26.14 -8.61 -7.70
C GLU A 276 25.95 -9.35 -6.36
N ASN A 277 24.72 -9.31 -5.82
CA ASN A 277 24.37 -9.85 -4.53
C ASN A 277 23.12 -10.74 -4.65
N THR A 278 22.98 -11.73 -3.78
CA THR A 278 21.75 -12.51 -3.71
C THR A 278 20.67 -11.75 -2.92
N LEU A 279 19.39 -12.00 -3.25
CA LEU A 279 18.29 -11.44 -2.48
C LEU A 279 18.34 -11.86 -1.01
N ILE A 280 18.78 -13.10 -0.71
CA ILE A 280 18.93 -13.58 0.67
C ILE A 280 19.97 -12.75 1.41
N GLU A 281 21.15 -12.53 0.84
CA GLU A 281 22.20 -11.71 1.46
C GLU A 281 21.73 -10.29 1.72
N MET A 282 21.05 -9.66 0.75
CA MET A 282 20.53 -8.32 0.87
C MET A 282 19.46 -8.21 1.96
N MET A 283 18.51 -9.16 2.02
CA MET A 283 17.43 -9.17 3.00
C MET A 283 17.89 -9.57 4.41
N ALA A 284 18.97 -10.33 4.53
CA ALA A 284 19.57 -10.72 5.80
C ALA A 284 20.68 -9.77 6.26
N SER A 285 20.97 -8.70 5.50
CA SER A 285 22.02 -7.75 5.87
C SER A 285 21.67 -6.99 7.14
N ASP A 286 22.69 -6.64 7.95
CA ASP A 286 22.52 -5.81 9.14
C ASP A 286 21.75 -4.55 8.84
N ARG A 287 22.04 -3.92 7.70
CA ARG A 287 21.34 -2.70 7.22
C ARG A 287 19.85 -2.91 7.07
N GLN A 288 19.40 -4.02 6.51
CA GLN A 288 17.97 -4.33 6.36
C GLN A 288 17.32 -4.67 7.69
N LEU A 289 18.03 -5.40 8.53
CA LEU A 289 17.55 -5.75 9.89
C LEU A 289 17.43 -4.50 10.78
N GLU A 290 18.39 -3.60 10.74
CA GLU A 290 18.36 -2.31 11.43
C GLU A 290 17.23 -1.41 10.92
N PHE A 291 17.02 -1.35 9.60
CA PHE A 291 15.89 -0.64 9.00
C PHE A 291 14.55 -1.19 9.53
N GLY A 292 14.42 -2.50 9.59
CA GLY A 292 13.20 -3.16 10.09
C GLY A 292 12.94 -2.89 11.57
N ALA A 293 13.94 -3.11 12.40
CA ALA A 293 13.88 -2.92 13.85
C ALA A 293 13.74 -1.44 14.25
N GLY A 294 14.31 -0.55 13.46
CA GLY A 294 14.25 0.90 13.64
C GLY A 294 12.83 1.44 13.71
N LYS A 295 11.87 0.70 13.17
CA LYS A 295 10.45 1.13 13.21
C LYS A 295 9.93 1.33 14.65
N LEU A 296 10.15 0.40 15.55
CA LEU A 296 9.81 0.55 16.97
C LEU A 296 10.92 1.24 17.76
N GLY A 297 12.18 0.98 17.43
CA GLY A 297 13.32 1.50 18.17
C GLY A 297 13.44 3.03 18.15
N SER A 298 12.96 3.69 17.09
CA SER A 298 13.02 5.15 16.94
C SER A 298 11.77 5.90 17.41
N LEU A 299 10.84 5.23 18.10
CA LEU A 299 9.61 5.88 18.57
C LEU A 299 9.90 6.86 19.72
N PRO A 300 9.27 8.06 19.73
CA PRO A 300 9.32 8.98 20.85
C PRO A 300 8.60 8.43 22.10
N GLY A 301 8.90 8.98 23.26
CA GLY A 301 8.30 8.60 24.55
C GLY A 301 6.77 8.63 24.50
N GLN A 302 6.17 9.68 23.94
CA GLN A 302 4.73 9.77 23.74
C GLN A 302 4.12 8.53 23.02
N CYS A 303 4.84 7.94 22.06
CA CYS A 303 4.36 6.73 21.36
C CYS A 303 4.51 5.50 22.24
N ARG A 304 5.61 5.39 23.02
CA ARG A 304 5.85 4.23 23.89
C ARG A 304 4.82 4.13 25.02
N ASP A 305 4.36 5.28 25.52
CA ASP A 305 3.34 5.38 26.58
C ASP A 305 1.91 5.38 26.03
N CYS A 306 1.74 5.36 24.70
CA CYS A 306 0.43 5.44 24.08
C CYS A 306 -0.35 4.14 24.22
N ARG A 307 -1.59 4.23 24.75
CA ARG A 307 -2.51 3.07 24.86
C ARG A 307 -2.79 2.36 23.53
N TRP A 308 -2.60 3.06 22.40
CA TRP A 308 -2.83 2.56 21.06
C TRP A 308 -1.57 2.05 20.37
N LEU A 309 -0.44 1.95 21.07
CA LEU A 309 0.81 1.50 20.47
C LEU A 309 0.65 0.12 19.81
N PHE A 310 -0.07 -0.80 20.44
CA PHE A 310 -0.31 -2.15 19.92
C PHE A 310 -1.05 -2.17 18.56
N ALA A 311 -1.90 -1.18 18.30
CA ALA A 311 -2.67 -1.06 17.06
C ALA A 311 -1.95 -0.22 16.01
N CYS A 312 -1.28 0.87 16.44
CA CYS A 312 -0.64 1.86 15.57
C CYS A 312 0.78 1.46 15.18
N ASN A 313 1.57 0.92 16.13
CA ASN A 313 3.01 0.65 15.98
C ASN A 313 3.82 1.83 15.42
N GLY A 314 3.34 3.07 15.70
CA GLY A 314 3.94 4.32 15.21
C GLY A 314 3.80 4.56 13.73
N GLU A 315 3.00 3.79 13.01
CA GLU A 315 2.71 3.87 11.59
C GLU A 315 3.99 3.88 10.72
N CYS A 316 3.96 4.40 9.49
CA CYS A 316 5.10 4.38 8.57
C CYS A 316 6.20 5.38 9.01
N PRO A 317 7.47 4.96 9.11
CA PRO A 317 8.58 5.86 9.41
C PRO A 317 8.70 7.04 8.43
N ARG A 318 8.22 6.91 7.20
CA ARG A 318 8.18 7.98 6.20
C ARG A 318 7.42 9.21 6.69
N ASN A 319 6.38 9.01 7.50
CA ASN A 319 5.51 10.08 7.99
C ASN A 319 5.91 10.59 9.39
N ARG A 320 7.07 10.18 9.94
CA ARG A 320 7.54 10.51 11.28
C ARG A 320 8.44 11.74 11.31
N PHE A 321 7.93 12.87 10.90
CA PHE A 321 8.65 14.14 10.86
C PHE A 321 8.04 15.23 11.78
N ALA A 322 7.00 14.87 12.55
CA ALA A 322 6.46 15.75 13.57
C ALA A 322 7.21 15.61 14.90
N THR A 323 7.01 16.58 15.79
CA THR A 323 7.53 16.57 17.15
C THR A 323 6.39 16.36 18.15
N THR A 324 6.70 15.77 19.30
CA THR A 324 5.76 15.68 20.42
C THR A 324 5.54 17.05 21.06
N ALA A 325 4.57 17.17 21.97
CA ALA A 325 4.34 18.39 22.73
C ALA A 325 5.56 18.80 23.59
N GLU A 326 6.37 17.80 24.00
CA GLU A 326 7.60 17.99 24.76
C GLU A 326 8.81 18.28 23.86
N GLY A 327 8.63 18.38 22.53
CA GLY A 327 9.69 18.69 21.57
C GLY A 327 10.50 17.48 21.11
N GLU A 328 10.12 16.26 21.46
CA GLU A 328 10.80 15.03 21.02
C GLU A 328 10.47 14.73 19.55
N PRO A 329 11.47 14.52 18.66
CA PRO A 329 11.24 14.26 17.24
C PRO A 329 10.76 12.83 16.96
N GLY A 330 10.29 12.56 15.73
CA GLY A 330 9.93 11.22 15.27
C GLY A 330 8.48 10.84 15.51
N LEU A 331 7.62 11.79 15.89
CA LEU A 331 6.18 11.57 15.93
C LEU A 331 5.63 11.48 14.50
N ASN A 332 4.73 10.52 14.28
CA ASN A 332 4.02 10.44 13.02
C ASN A 332 3.13 11.69 12.80
N TYR A 333 3.22 12.29 11.64
CA TYR A 333 2.42 13.46 11.27
C TYR A 333 0.92 13.24 11.44
N LEU A 334 0.43 12.04 11.09
CA LEU A 334 -0.99 11.68 11.17
C LEU A 334 -1.43 11.17 12.56
N CYS A 335 -0.56 11.26 13.59
CA CYS A 335 -0.79 10.69 14.92
C CYS A 335 -2.13 11.10 15.53
N GLU A 336 -2.51 12.38 15.44
CA GLU A 336 -3.77 12.90 15.97
C GLU A 336 -4.98 12.19 15.33
N GLY A 337 -4.98 12.06 14.00
CA GLY A 337 -6.04 11.37 13.25
C GLY A 337 -6.15 9.89 13.61
N TYR A 338 -5.02 9.17 13.70
CA TYR A 338 -5.03 7.78 14.14
C TYR A 338 -5.54 7.62 15.57
N ARG A 339 -5.16 8.52 16.49
CA ARG A 339 -5.67 8.48 17.87
C ARG A 339 -7.18 8.71 17.93
N ALA A 340 -7.69 9.66 17.16
CA ALA A 340 -9.13 9.89 17.04
C ALA A 340 -9.84 8.64 16.50
N PHE A 341 -9.33 8.06 15.41
CA PHE A 341 -9.85 6.84 14.82
C PHE A 341 -9.85 5.67 15.81
N PHE A 342 -8.73 5.34 16.44
CA PHE A 342 -8.68 4.22 17.38
C PHE A 342 -9.56 4.42 18.62
N ASN A 343 -9.68 5.65 19.13
CA ASN A 343 -10.63 5.94 20.20
C ASN A 343 -12.08 5.66 19.77
N HIS A 344 -12.44 6.05 18.56
CA HIS A 344 -13.79 5.88 18.03
C HIS A 344 -14.13 4.41 17.78
N VAL A 345 -13.24 3.66 17.17
CA VAL A 345 -13.52 2.27 16.77
C VAL A 345 -13.31 1.25 17.89
N ALA A 346 -12.68 1.63 19.01
CA ALA A 346 -12.33 0.69 20.08
C ALA A 346 -13.51 -0.16 20.57
N PRO A 347 -14.70 0.39 20.89
CA PRO A 347 -15.82 -0.45 21.37
C PRO A 347 -16.25 -1.49 20.32
N TYR A 348 -16.20 -1.15 19.05
CA TYR A 348 -16.54 -2.05 17.94
C TYR A 348 -15.47 -3.13 17.77
N MET A 349 -14.20 -2.75 17.84
CA MET A 349 -13.07 -3.69 17.75
C MET A 349 -13.05 -4.65 18.95
N ASP A 350 -13.33 -4.17 20.16
CA ASP A 350 -13.45 -5.00 21.35
C ASP A 350 -14.59 -6.02 21.22
N PHE A 351 -15.75 -5.60 20.70
CA PHE A 351 -16.86 -6.51 20.42
C PHE A 351 -16.48 -7.55 19.37
N MET A 352 -15.93 -7.14 18.22
CA MET A 352 -15.49 -8.06 17.14
C MET A 352 -14.43 -9.04 17.62
N LYS A 353 -13.50 -8.58 18.46
CA LYS A 353 -12.51 -9.46 19.11
C LYS A 353 -13.22 -10.51 19.96
N GLY A 354 -14.16 -10.14 20.82
CA GLY A 354 -14.92 -11.07 21.65
C GLY A 354 -15.70 -12.11 20.82
N GLU A 355 -16.25 -11.70 19.68
CA GLU A 355 -16.90 -12.62 18.74
C GLU A 355 -15.91 -13.64 18.17
N LEU A 356 -14.75 -13.19 17.71
CA LEU A 356 -13.69 -14.06 17.18
C LEU A 356 -13.14 -15.03 18.24
N GLU A 357 -12.90 -14.59 19.47
CA GLU A 357 -12.47 -15.40 20.60
C GLU A 357 -13.51 -16.48 20.96
N ALA A 358 -14.78 -16.18 20.76
CA ALA A 358 -15.89 -17.11 20.97
C ALA A 358 -16.21 -17.99 19.74
N GLY A 359 -15.41 -17.92 18.67
CA GLY A 359 -15.62 -18.67 17.43
C GLY A 359 -16.81 -18.20 16.59
N ARG A 360 -17.26 -16.95 16.80
CA ARG A 360 -18.36 -16.35 16.07
C ARG A 360 -17.86 -15.32 15.04
N ALA A 361 -18.74 -14.93 14.12
CA ALA A 361 -18.42 -14.00 13.06
C ALA A 361 -18.27 -12.56 13.58
N PRO A 362 -17.22 -11.82 13.25
CA PRO A 362 -17.10 -10.40 13.60
C PRO A 362 -18.22 -9.56 12.97
N ALA A 363 -18.82 -10.04 11.89
CA ALA A 363 -19.98 -9.41 11.24
C ALA A 363 -21.23 -9.27 12.15
N ASN A 364 -21.27 -9.92 13.30
CA ASN A 364 -22.32 -9.72 14.29
C ASN A 364 -22.37 -8.27 14.84
N VAL A 365 -21.32 -7.50 14.60
CA VAL A 365 -21.26 -6.06 14.93
C VAL A 365 -22.15 -5.21 14.01
N ASN A 366 -22.56 -5.73 12.86
CA ASN A 366 -23.33 -4.95 11.87
C ASN A 366 -24.61 -4.36 12.48
N GLY A 367 -24.76 -3.05 12.32
CA GLY A 367 -25.89 -2.29 12.83
C GLY A 367 -25.87 -1.98 14.33
N MET A 368 -24.83 -2.43 15.06
CA MET A 368 -24.65 -2.04 16.45
C MET A 368 -24.20 -0.58 16.56
N ARG A 369 -24.54 0.04 17.69
CA ARG A 369 -24.07 1.39 18.05
C ARG A 369 -23.56 1.32 19.47
N PHE A 370 -22.29 1.66 19.64
CA PHE A 370 -21.69 1.83 20.95
C PHE A 370 -21.63 3.34 21.25
N GLY A 371 -22.28 3.75 22.34
CA GLY A 371 -22.36 5.14 22.77
C GLY A 371 -21.06 5.64 23.39
#